data_bd47d54b53db67224571c06c6dbd4f64
#
_entry.id   bd47d54b53db67224571c06c6dbd4f64
#
_cell.length_a   1.000
_cell.length_b   1.000
_cell.length_c   1.000
_cell.angle_alpha   90.00
_cell.angle_beta   90.00
_cell.angle_gamma   90.00
#
_symmetry.space_group_name_H-M   'P 1'
#
loop_
_entity.id
_entity.type
_entity.pdbx_description
1 polymer ?
#
loop_
_entity_poly.entity_id
_entity_poly.type
_entity_poly.pdbx_seq_one_letter_code
_entity_poly.pdbx_strand_id
1 'polypeptide(L)'
;MLARLAERLRPTDRNDGFIIVAVLWILAALATLAAVIAVYVINTAMAFAVHDERVQAESLTRAAIELSLYNIVRDAEQPPSRGAFAFRMGTANVAAEFNSEMARIDLNAASKALIAGLFVGLGAPAPAAGSYADRIIGWRSTPAPDVPDENALYRSAGLSYSPRGAPFQHVAELGLVMGIPEVIVERATPYLTVYSGQGQINILDAAPQVIAALPGMNPGLLNEILVRRAQGGRQNAEQLLALLGPTQQIGTISGSKAVRVTSRIVFDSGQRVTSEVVIFILDGSGEVYRIMTWRDDLDDAPADQRNRIVTR
;
A
#
# COMPACT_ATOMS: atom_id res chain seq x y z
N MET A 1 -39.04 -47.65 -87.25
CA MET A 1 -38.16 -46.55 -86.97
C MET A 1 -38.66 -45.81 -85.74
N LEU A 2 -38.85 -46.50 -84.60
CA LEU A 2 -39.38 -45.96 -83.36
C LEU A 2 -38.82 -46.70 -82.15
N ALA A 3 -37.52 -47.05 -82.15
CA ALA A 3 -36.90 -47.82 -81.10
C ALA A 3 -35.51 -47.23 -80.67
N ARG A 4 -35.32 -45.90 -80.57
CA ARG A 4 -34.06 -45.29 -80.15
C ARG A 4 -34.27 -43.99 -79.41
N LEU A 5 -35.28 -43.84 -78.53
CA LEU A 5 -35.44 -42.60 -77.71
C LEU A 5 -35.78 -42.89 -76.28
N ALA A 6 -35.46 -44.07 -75.73
CA ALA A 6 -35.73 -44.43 -74.32
C ALA A 6 -34.46 -44.69 -73.54
N GLU A 7 -33.32 -44.08 -73.87
CA GLU A 7 -32.06 -44.31 -73.16
C GLU A 7 -31.36 -43.00 -72.87
N ARG A 8 -31.85 -42.24 -71.95
CA ARG A 8 -31.11 -41.20 -71.14
C ARG A 8 -31.98 -40.53 -70.07
N LEU A 9 -32.58 -41.29 -69.22
CA LEU A 9 -32.93 -40.79 -67.91
C LEU A 9 -32.21 -41.70 -66.86
N ARG A 10 -30.88 -41.41 -66.65
CA ARG A 10 -30.20 -41.96 -65.49
C ARG A 10 -30.92 -41.37 -64.32
N PRO A 11 -31.33 -42.19 -63.32
CA PRO A 11 -31.77 -41.67 -62.05
C PRO A 11 -30.60 -40.91 -61.43
N THR A 12 -30.75 -39.64 -61.21
CA THR A 12 -29.85 -38.87 -60.39
C THR A 12 -29.79 -39.53 -59.03
N ASP A 13 -28.63 -40.05 -58.69
CA ASP A 13 -28.39 -40.70 -57.42
C ASP A 13 -28.83 -39.75 -56.28
N ARG A 14 -29.83 -40.16 -55.51
CA ARG A 14 -30.37 -39.45 -54.33
C ARG A 14 -29.32 -39.24 -53.24
N ASN A 15 -28.12 -39.75 -53.42
CA ASN A 15 -27.02 -39.68 -52.46
C ASN A 15 -26.16 -38.42 -52.58
N ASP A 16 -26.14 -37.72 -53.72
CA ASP A 16 -25.30 -36.55 -53.96
C ASP A 16 -25.67 -35.40 -53.01
N GLY A 17 -26.94 -35.19 -52.67
CA GLY A 17 -27.43 -34.20 -51.76
C GLY A 17 -27.04 -34.52 -50.31
N PHE A 18 -27.03 -35.79 -49.94
CA PHE A 18 -26.65 -36.21 -48.56
C PHE A 18 -25.17 -35.99 -48.27
N ILE A 19 -24.30 -36.27 -49.24
CA ILE A 19 -22.86 -36.08 -49.11
C ILE A 19 -22.53 -34.60 -48.88
N ILE A 20 -23.16 -33.69 -49.62
CA ILE A 20 -22.95 -32.24 -49.42
C ILE A 20 -23.37 -31.79 -48.02
N VAL A 21 -24.51 -32.25 -47.52
CA VAL A 21 -25.00 -31.94 -46.19
C VAL A 21 -24.04 -32.51 -45.11
N ALA A 22 -23.58 -33.75 -45.27
CA ALA A 22 -22.62 -34.35 -44.37
C ALA A 22 -21.30 -33.59 -44.32
N VAL A 23 -20.78 -33.18 -45.49
CA VAL A 23 -19.56 -32.37 -45.56
C VAL A 23 -19.74 -31.00 -44.89
N LEU A 24 -20.88 -30.32 -45.08
CA LEU A 24 -21.19 -29.07 -44.42
C LEU A 24 -21.27 -29.21 -42.91
N TRP A 25 -21.85 -30.30 -42.40
CA TRP A 25 -21.89 -30.58 -40.96
C TRP A 25 -20.50 -30.84 -40.39
N ILE A 26 -19.64 -31.58 -41.10
CA ILE A 26 -18.25 -31.81 -40.67
C ILE A 26 -17.48 -30.50 -40.68
N LEU A 27 -17.64 -29.66 -41.72
CA LEU A 27 -17.00 -28.35 -41.77
C LEU A 27 -17.49 -27.42 -40.64
N ALA A 28 -18.80 -27.42 -40.37
CA ALA A 28 -19.35 -26.64 -39.24
C ALA A 28 -18.81 -27.13 -37.88
N ALA A 29 -18.72 -28.44 -37.68
CA ALA A 29 -18.13 -29.01 -36.45
C ALA A 29 -16.64 -28.67 -36.32
N LEU A 30 -15.87 -28.74 -37.41
CA LEU A 30 -14.46 -28.35 -37.39
C LEU A 30 -14.29 -26.84 -37.17
N ALA A 31 -15.14 -26.00 -37.76
CA ALA A 31 -15.12 -24.56 -37.55
C ALA A 31 -15.42 -24.18 -36.08
N THR A 32 -16.42 -24.83 -35.46
CA THR A 32 -16.74 -24.61 -34.04
C THR A 32 -15.60 -25.09 -33.12
N LEU A 33 -15.02 -26.24 -33.45
CA LEU A 33 -13.85 -26.74 -32.68
C LEU A 33 -12.67 -25.77 -32.79
N ALA A 34 -12.37 -25.28 -33.98
CA ALA A 34 -11.29 -24.30 -34.19
C ALA A 34 -11.57 -22.99 -33.45
N ALA A 35 -12.82 -22.51 -33.45
CA ALA A 35 -13.21 -21.31 -32.69
C ALA A 35 -13.03 -21.49 -31.18
N VAL A 36 -13.43 -22.64 -30.62
CA VAL A 36 -13.25 -22.95 -29.18
C VAL A 36 -11.75 -22.99 -28.80
N ILE A 37 -10.95 -23.66 -29.66
CA ILE A 37 -9.50 -23.72 -29.44
C ILE A 37 -8.87 -22.32 -29.50
N ALA A 38 -9.26 -21.50 -30.47
CA ALA A 38 -8.76 -20.13 -30.61
C ALA A 38 -9.05 -19.28 -29.37
N VAL A 39 -10.30 -19.31 -28.87
CA VAL A 39 -10.69 -18.62 -27.63
C VAL A 39 -9.89 -19.13 -26.43
N TYR A 40 -9.72 -20.44 -26.31
CA TYR A 40 -8.93 -21.03 -25.24
C TYR A 40 -7.47 -20.58 -25.28
N VAL A 41 -6.83 -20.59 -26.43
CA VAL A 41 -5.43 -20.15 -26.62
C VAL A 41 -5.27 -18.66 -26.28
N ILE A 42 -6.20 -17.80 -26.74
CA ILE A 42 -6.17 -16.37 -26.46
C ILE A 42 -6.29 -16.12 -24.95
N ASN A 43 -7.26 -16.75 -24.29
CA ASN A 43 -7.45 -16.59 -22.84
C ASN A 43 -6.25 -17.09 -22.05
N THR A 44 -5.65 -18.20 -22.47
CA THR A 44 -4.46 -18.77 -21.84
C THR A 44 -3.26 -17.85 -22.03
N ALA A 45 -3.05 -17.30 -23.23
CA ALA A 45 -1.97 -16.37 -23.52
C ALA A 45 -2.11 -15.07 -22.68
N MET A 46 -3.34 -14.53 -22.54
CA MET A 46 -3.60 -13.38 -21.68
C MET A 46 -3.30 -13.67 -20.20
N ALA A 47 -3.69 -14.84 -19.69
CA ALA A 47 -3.41 -15.23 -18.33
C ALA A 47 -1.90 -15.37 -18.05
N PHE A 48 -1.14 -15.90 -19.00
CA PHE A 48 0.33 -15.97 -18.90
C PHE A 48 0.97 -14.57 -18.93
N ALA A 49 0.50 -13.66 -19.79
CA ALA A 49 1.03 -12.31 -19.86
C ALA A 49 0.85 -11.56 -18.53
N VAL A 50 -0.34 -11.63 -17.92
CA VAL A 50 -0.61 -11.03 -16.60
C VAL A 50 0.27 -11.64 -15.51
N HIS A 51 0.49 -12.95 -15.54
CA HIS A 51 1.36 -13.61 -14.57
C HIS A 51 2.83 -13.18 -14.71
N ASP A 52 3.33 -13.08 -15.94
CA ASP A 52 4.69 -12.65 -16.24
C ASP A 52 4.93 -11.20 -15.79
N GLU A 53 4.01 -10.28 -16.07
CA GLU A 53 4.09 -8.89 -15.63
C GLU A 53 4.06 -8.76 -14.10
N ARG A 54 3.35 -9.64 -13.39
CA ARG A 54 3.37 -9.67 -11.92
C ARG A 54 4.73 -10.07 -11.37
N VAL A 55 5.37 -11.09 -11.92
CA VAL A 55 6.72 -11.52 -11.54
C VAL A 55 7.75 -10.43 -11.87
N GLN A 56 7.58 -9.77 -13.02
CA GLN A 56 8.42 -8.63 -13.38
C GLN A 56 8.21 -7.46 -12.41
N ALA A 57 6.99 -7.14 -12.02
CA ALA A 57 6.70 -6.08 -11.05
C ALA A 57 7.37 -6.34 -9.70
N GLU A 58 7.35 -7.57 -9.19
CA GLU A 58 8.07 -7.93 -7.98
C GLU A 58 9.58 -7.70 -8.13
N SER A 59 10.17 -8.10 -9.24
CA SER A 59 11.58 -7.91 -9.54
C SER A 59 11.95 -6.43 -9.63
N LEU A 60 11.10 -5.61 -10.26
CA LEU A 60 11.27 -4.16 -10.38
C LEU A 60 11.12 -3.45 -9.04
N THR A 61 10.21 -3.93 -8.19
CA THR A 61 10.08 -3.42 -6.82
C THR A 61 11.32 -3.75 -5.98
N ARG A 62 11.90 -4.96 -6.13
CA ARG A 62 13.19 -5.29 -5.50
C ARG A 62 14.32 -4.37 -5.98
N ALA A 63 14.38 -4.08 -7.27
CA ALA A 63 15.35 -3.12 -7.81
C ALA A 63 15.13 -1.71 -7.22
N ALA A 64 13.89 -1.27 -7.03
CA ALA A 64 13.58 -0.01 -6.38
C ALA A 64 14.03 0.03 -4.91
N ILE A 65 13.90 -1.08 -4.18
CA ILE A 65 14.42 -1.21 -2.81
C ILE A 65 15.94 -1.08 -2.79
N GLU A 66 16.65 -1.83 -3.64
CA GLU A 66 18.13 -1.78 -3.71
C GLU A 66 18.65 -0.37 -4.07
N LEU A 67 18.01 0.30 -5.02
CA LEU A 67 18.37 1.68 -5.38
C LEU A 67 18.04 2.67 -4.24
N SER A 68 16.96 2.45 -3.50
CA SER A 68 16.63 3.25 -2.31
C SER A 68 17.70 3.10 -1.24
N LEU A 69 18.12 1.87 -0.96
CA LEU A 69 19.21 1.57 -0.03
C LEU A 69 20.51 2.22 -0.45
N TYR A 70 20.88 2.07 -1.73
CA TYR A 70 22.08 2.72 -2.27
C TYR A 70 22.05 4.23 -2.06
N ASN A 71 20.90 4.89 -2.31
CA ASN A 71 20.77 6.33 -2.09
C ASN A 71 20.85 6.72 -0.61
N ILE A 72 20.37 5.87 0.30
CA ILE A 72 20.42 6.11 1.75
C ILE A 72 21.85 5.94 2.27
N VAL A 73 22.54 4.85 1.87
CA VAL A 73 23.86 4.48 2.42
C VAL A 73 24.99 5.29 1.79
N ARG A 74 24.81 5.78 0.55
CA ARG A 74 25.84 6.56 -0.16
C ARG A 74 26.32 7.79 0.61
N ASP A 75 25.42 8.43 1.37
CA ASP A 75 25.73 9.57 2.23
C ASP A 75 25.71 9.12 3.69
N ALA A 76 26.82 8.50 4.12
CA ALA A 76 26.91 7.94 5.47
C ALA A 76 26.93 9.00 6.57
N GLU A 77 27.33 10.26 6.29
CA GLU A 77 27.36 11.34 7.27
C GLU A 77 25.97 11.95 7.50
N GLN A 78 25.16 12.05 6.44
CA GLN A 78 23.82 12.60 6.49
C GLN A 78 22.85 11.78 5.62
N PRO A 79 22.53 10.54 6.02
CA PRO A 79 21.65 9.68 5.23
C PRO A 79 20.30 10.35 4.98
N PRO A 80 19.84 10.37 3.73
CA PRO A 80 18.55 10.95 3.42
C PRO A 80 17.43 10.15 4.04
N SER A 81 16.55 10.83 4.79
CA SER A 81 15.35 10.24 5.37
C SER A 81 14.21 10.08 4.36
N ARG A 82 14.30 10.76 3.21
CA ARG A 82 13.38 10.64 2.08
C ARG A 82 14.09 10.88 0.76
N GLY A 83 13.56 10.30 -0.30
CA GLY A 83 14.02 10.55 -1.67
C GLY A 83 13.06 9.98 -2.69
N ALA A 84 13.24 10.40 -3.95
CA ALA A 84 12.48 9.90 -5.08
C ALA A 84 13.41 9.79 -6.29
N PHE A 85 13.18 8.78 -7.11
CA PHE A 85 13.91 8.56 -8.36
C PHE A 85 13.04 7.78 -9.34
N ALA A 86 13.44 7.78 -10.60
CA ALA A 86 12.77 6.99 -11.62
C ALA A 86 13.82 6.28 -12.49
N PHE A 87 13.45 5.11 -12.99
CA PHE A 87 14.28 4.37 -13.94
C PHE A 87 13.38 3.59 -14.90
N ARG A 88 13.95 3.17 -16.03
CA ARG A 88 13.32 2.27 -16.98
C ARG A 88 14.09 0.96 -17.00
N MET A 89 13.39 -0.16 -16.96
CA MET A 89 13.97 -1.48 -17.09
C MET A 89 13.03 -2.38 -17.91
N GLY A 90 13.56 -2.93 -19.00
CA GLY A 90 12.76 -3.72 -19.94
C GLY A 90 11.62 -2.90 -20.53
N THR A 91 10.40 -3.42 -20.39
CA THR A 91 9.15 -2.84 -20.91
C THR A 91 8.42 -1.97 -19.88
N ALA A 92 9.06 -1.61 -18.76
CA ALA A 92 8.41 -0.88 -17.69
C ALA A 92 9.16 0.38 -17.28
N ASN A 93 8.40 1.43 -16.94
CA ASN A 93 8.87 2.63 -16.25
C ASN A 93 8.55 2.50 -14.77
N VAL A 94 9.54 2.75 -13.92
CA VAL A 94 9.41 2.67 -12.47
C VAL A 94 9.67 4.04 -11.86
N ALA A 95 8.69 4.56 -11.13
CA ALA A 95 8.85 5.70 -10.25
C ALA A 95 8.88 5.19 -8.81
N ALA A 96 9.95 5.44 -8.09
CA ALA A 96 10.13 5.00 -6.72
C ALA A 96 10.34 6.19 -5.79
N GLU A 97 9.75 6.10 -4.61
CA GLU A 97 9.97 7.03 -3.52
C GLU A 97 10.24 6.25 -2.23
N PHE A 98 11.16 6.75 -1.42
CA PHE A 98 11.39 6.19 -0.09
C PHE A 98 11.22 7.25 0.99
N ASN A 99 10.72 6.84 2.15
CA ASN A 99 10.50 7.71 3.27
C ASN A 99 10.73 6.94 4.58
N SER A 100 11.43 7.57 5.51
CA SER A 100 11.62 7.01 6.86
C SER A 100 10.28 6.82 7.56
N GLU A 101 10.12 5.72 8.27
CA GLU A 101 8.93 5.47 9.09
C GLU A 101 8.79 6.47 10.26
N MET A 102 9.82 7.24 10.61
CA MET A 102 9.71 8.36 11.56
C MET A 102 8.93 9.56 11.00
N ALA A 103 8.53 9.54 9.72
CA ALA A 103 7.56 10.49 9.18
C ALA A 103 6.11 10.23 9.66
N ARG A 104 5.90 9.11 10.39
CA ARG A 104 4.61 8.64 10.93
C ARG A 104 4.69 8.45 12.44
N ILE A 105 3.54 8.43 13.09
CA ILE A 105 3.42 8.17 14.54
C ILE A 105 3.46 6.65 14.77
N ASP A 106 4.41 6.19 15.55
CA ASP A 106 4.54 4.77 15.89
C ASP A 106 3.58 4.39 17.03
N LEU A 107 2.65 3.50 16.74
CA LEU A 107 1.66 3.00 17.71
C LEU A 107 2.32 2.32 18.92
N ASN A 108 3.53 1.78 18.75
CA ASN A 108 4.23 1.06 19.79
C ASN A 108 5.07 1.95 20.72
N ALA A 109 5.48 3.14 20.23
CA ALA A 109 6.43 3.99 20.94
C ALA A 109 5.87 5.37 21.28
N ALA A 110 4.87 5.88 20.52
CA ALA A 110 4.36 7.23 20.70
C ALA A 110 3.70 7.46 22.06
N SER A 111 3.83 8.68 22.58
CA SER A 111 3.17 9.12 23.80
C SER A 111 1.65 9.25 23.62
N LYS A 112 0.91 9.13 24.73
CA LYS A 112 -0.55 9.36 24.75
C LYS A 112 -0.91 10.72 24.13
N ALA A 113 -0.18 11.77 24.47
CA ALA A 113 -0.46 13.11 23.99
C ALA A 113 -0.32 13.23 22.46
N LEU A 114 0.71 12.61 21.88
CA LEU A 114 0.91 12.61 20.42
C LEU A 114 -0.19 11.81 19.70
N ILE A 115 -0.55 10.63 20.22
CA ILE A 115 -1.63 9.80 19.66
C ILE A 115 -2.97 10.55 19.73
N ALA A 116 -3.32 11.12 20.89
CA ALA A 116 -4.55 11.89 21.06
C ALA A 116 -4.57 13.12 20.16
N GLY A 117 -3.45 13.83 20.01
CA GLY A 117 -3.29 14.98 19.12
C GLY A 117 -3.62 14.63 17.67
N LEU A 118 -3.19 13.46 17.17
CA LEU A 118 -3.54 12.99 15.83
C LEU A 118 -5.07 12.83 15.69
N PHE A 119 -5.70 12.14 16.62
CA PHE A 119 -7.15 11.91 16.53
C PHE A 119 -7.96 13.21 16.62
N VAL A 120 -7.53 14.17 17.43
CA VAL A 120 -8.14 15.52 17.44
C VAL A 120 -8.00 16.19 16.08
N GLY A 121 -6.80 16.16 15.48
CA GLY A 121 -6.52 16.70 14.16
C GLY A 121 -7.34 16.03 13.05
N LEU A 122 -7.79 14.78 13.25
CA LEU A 122 -8.64 14.03 12.33
C LEU A 122 -10.15 14.21 12.60
N GLY A 123 -10.50 15.06 13.57
CA GLY A 123 -11.89 15.44 13.85
C GLY A 123 -12.55 14.71 15.02
N ALA A 124 -11.80 13.90 15.79
CA ALA A 124 -12.34 13.33 17.01
C ALA A 124 -12.46 14.41 18.12
N PRO A 125 -13.53 14.41 18.93
CA PRO A 125 -13.62 15.26 20.11
C PRO A 125 -12.48 14.98 21.08
N ALA A 126 -11.89 16.01 21.69
CA ALA A 126 -10.72 15.85 22.55
C ALA A 126 -10.87 14.81 23.69
N PRO A 127 -12.03 14.72 24.39
CA PRO A 127 -12.21 13.64 25.38
C PRO A 127 -12.19 12.24 24.77
N ALA A 128 -12.81 12.06 23.58
CA ALA A 128 -12.80 10.78 22.86
C ALA A 128 -11.40 10.41 22.37
N ALA A 129 -10.67 11.37 21.81
CA ALA A 129 -9.29 11.18 21.36
C ALA A 129 -8.36 10.74 22.51
N GLY A 130 -8.55 11.32 23.70
CA GLY A 130 -7.85 10.89 24.91
C GLY A 130 -8.17 9.44 25.28
N SER A 131 -9.44 9.06 25.22
CA SER A 131 -9.87 7.68 25.48
C SER A 131 -9.33 6.70 24.43
N TYR A 132 -9.31 7.07 23.15
CA TYR A 132 -8.71 6.24 22.08
C TYR A 132 -7.21 6.00 22.34
N ALA A 133 -6.48 7.05 22.72
CA ALA A 133 -5.07 6.93 23.07
C ALA A 133 -4.84 6.00 24.29
N ASP A 134 -5.71 6.06 25.31
CA ASP A 134 -5.68 5.14 26.45
C ASP A 134 -5.89 3.69 26.00
N ARG A 135 -6.88 3.42 25.14
CA ARG A 135 -7.15 2.08 24.59
C ARG A 135 -5.96 1.56 23.79
N ILE A 136 -5.32 2.39 22.96
CA ILE A 136 -4.13 2.01 22.19
C ILE A 136 -2.97 1.64 23.11
N ILE A 137 -2.75 2.43 24.15
CA ILE A 137 -1.71 2.12 25.16
C ILE A 137 -2.06 0.84 25.90
N GLY A 138 -3.31 0.67 26.34
CA GLY A 138 -3.78 -0.56 26.98
C GLY A 138 -3.64 -1.80 26.08
N TRP A 139 -3.91 -1.65 24.77
CA TRP A 139 -3.73 -2.74 23.81
C TRP A 139 -2.30 -3.28 23.75
N ARG A 140 -1.31 -2.37 23.75
CA ARG A 140 0.12 -2.72 23.63
C ARG A 140 0.82 -3.03 24.95
N SER A 141 0.20 -2.68 26.07
CA SER A 141 0.82 -2.81 27.40
C SER A 141 0.55 -4.19 28.00
N THR A 142 1.58 -4.79 28.57
CA THR A 142 1.41 -6.00 29.35
C THR A 142 0.56 -5.69 30.59
N PRO A 143 -0.47 -6.50 30.92
CA PRO A 143 -1.26 -6.34 32.13
C PRO A 143 -0.38 -6.28 33.38
N ALA A 144 -0.61 -5.27 34.23
CA ALA A 144 0.10 -5.10 35.49
C ALA A 144 -0.92 -4.90 36.63
N PRO A 145 -0.58 -5.28 37.88
CA PRO A 145 -1.52 -5.23 39.03
C PRO A 145 -2.10 -3.84 39.30
N ASP A 146 -1.31 -2.79 39.03
CA ASP A 146 -1.68 -1.39 39.34
C ASP A 146 -2.30 -0.64 38.14
N VAL A 147 -2.52 -1.32 37.01
CA VAL A 147 -3.12 -0.74 35.80
C VAL A 147 -4.54 -1.26 35.64
N PRO A 148 -5.52 -0.42 35.24
CA PRO A 148 -6.86 -0.90 34.94
C PRO A 148 -6.85 -2.14 34.03
N ASP A 149 -7.61 -3.17 34.40
CA ASP A 149 -7.69 -4.40 33.61
C ASP A 149 -8.39 -4.13 32.26
N GLU A 150 -7.59 -3.87 31.24
CA GLU A 150 -8.07 -3.63 29.89
C GLU A 150 -8.87 -4.86 29.36
N ASN A 151 -8.49 -6.08 29.76
CA ASN A 151 -9.22 -7.29 29.39
C ASN A 151 -10.65 -7.30 29.97
N ALA A 152 -10.83 -6.76 31.21
CA ALA A 152 -12.16 -6.65 31.81
C ALA A 152 -13.07 -5.72 31.02
N LEU A 153 -12.53 -4.64 30.45
CA LEU A 153 -13.32 -3.72 29.62
C LEU A 153 -13.81 -4.38 28.33
N TYR A 154 -12.95 -5.14 27.63
CA TYR A 154 -13.33 -5.87 26.42
C TYR A 154 -14.39 -6.95 26.73
N ARG A 155 -14.24 -7.70 27.83
CA ARG A 155 -15.24 -8.68 28.28
C ARG A 155 -16.57 -8.02 28.62
N SER A 156 -16.56 -6.89 29.34
CA SER A 156 -17.79 -6.17 29.71
C SER A 156 -18.51 -5.58 28.49
N ALA A 157 -17.78 -5.27 27.43
CA ALA A 157 -18.33 -4.85 26.14
C ALA A 157 -18.86 -6.01 25.30
N GLY A 158 -18.78 -7.27 25.78
CA GLY A 158 -19.25 -8.46 25.06
C GLY A 158 -18.37 -8.90 23.91
N LEU A 159 -17.13 -8.43 23.85
CA LEU A 159 -16.19 -8.82 22.80
C LEU A 159 -15.61 -10.21 23.08
N SER A 160 -15.49 -11.03 22.04
CA SER A 160 -14.94 -12.39 22.10
C SER A 160 -13.40 -12.45 22.10
N TYR A 161 -12.74 -11.29 22.00
CA TYR A 161 -11.29 -11.15 22.01
C TYR A 161 -10.85 -10.16 23.09
N SER A 162 -9.58 -10.20 23.42
CA SER A 162 -8.92 -9.33 24.41
C SER A 162 -7.83 -8.50 23.74
N PRO A 163 -7.42 -7.39 24.38
CA PRO A 163 -6.21 -6.67 23.96
C PRO A 163 -5.01 -7.60 23.86
N ARG A 164 -4.10 -7.25 22.97
CA ARG A 164 -2.93 -8.09 22.71
C ARG A 164 -1.99 -8.22 23.92
N GLY A 165 -1.90 -7.19 24.75
CA GLY A 165 -0.94 -7.14 25.87
C GLY A 165 0.54 -7.14 25.41
N ALA A 166 0.78 -6.78 24.12
CA ALA A 166 2.06 -6.78 23.45
C ALA A 166 2.05 -5.74 22.30
N PRO A 167 3.19 -5.32 21.77
CA PRO A 167 3.28 -4.36 20.67
C PRO A 167 2.44 -4.76 19.45
N PHE A 168 1.83 -3.76 18.81
CA PHE A 168 1.15 -3.94 17.52
C PHE A 168 2.11 -4.55 16.50
N GLN A 169 1.67 -5.57 15.77
CA GLN A 169 2.43 -6.14 14.66
C GLN A 169 2.10 -5.47 13.33
N HIS A 170 0.86 -4.93 13.23
CA HIS A 170 0.38 -4.26 12.04
C HIS A 170 -0.55 -3.10 12.41
N VAL A 171 -0.51 -2.01 11.61
CA VAL A 171 -1.40 -0.84 11.84
C VAL A 171 -2.89 -1.24 11.76
N ALA A 172 -3.24 -2.24 10.96
CA ALA A 172 -4.62 -2.74 10.84
C ALA A 172 -5.20 -3.26 12.17
N GLU A 173 -4.37 -3.67 13.14
CA GLU A 173 -4.83 -4.06 14.48
C GLU A 173 -5.54 -2.90 15.21
N LEU A 174 -5.33 -1.65 14.77
CA LEU A 174 -6.05 -0.49 15.30
C LEU A 174 -7.57 -0.63 15.17
N GLY A 175 -8.05 -1.33 14.13
CA GLY A 175 -9.47 -1.65 13.95
C GLY A 175 -10.04 -2.59 15.00
N LEU A 176 -9.19 -3.29 15.76
CA LEU A 176 -9.58 -4.16 16.88
C LEU A 176 -9.57 -3.42 18.22
N VAL A 177 -9.03 -2.21 18.27
CA VAL A 177 -9.00 -1.41 19.49
C VAL A 177 -10.41 -0.87 19.79
N MET A 178 -10.94 -1.29 20.94
CA MET A 178 -12.31 -0.97 21.34
C MET A 178 -12.57 0.53 21.40
N GLY A 179 -13.73 0.93 20.87
CA GLY A 179 -14.26 2.30 20.99
C GLY A 179 -13.74 3.30 19.95
N ILE A 180 -12.84 2.91 19.05
CA ILE A 180 -12.38 3.76 17.95
C ILE A 180 -13.30 3.54 16.75
N PRO A 181 -14.02 4.56 16.24
CA PRO A 181 -14.86 4.42 15.06
C PRO A 181 -14.03 4.07 13.80
N GLU A 182 -14.55 3.18 12.95
CA GLU A 182 -13.88 2.73 11.74
C GLU A 182 -13.44 3.89 10.84
N VAL A 183 -14.28 4.89 10.66
CA VAL A 183 -13.95 6.10 9.88
C VAL A 183 -12.73 6.86 10.43
N ILE A 184 -12.52 6.81 11.74
CA ILE A 184 -11.35 7.43 12.37
C ILE A 184 -10.11 6.55 12.17
N VAL A 185 -10.26 5.22 12.26
CA VAL A 185 -9.19 4.25 11.97
C VAL A 185 -8.69 4.43 10.53
N GLU A 186 -9.61 4.47 9.57
CA GLU A 186 -9.27 4.68 8.14
C GLU A 186 -8.51 5.98 7.92
N ARG A 187 -9.00 7.09 8.51
CA ARG A 187 -8.35 8.40 8.40
C ARG A 187 -6.97 8.45 9.06
N ALA A 188 -6.78 7.70 10.16
CA ALA A 188 -5.53 7.68 10.90
C ALA A 188 -4.45 6.79 10.26
N THR A 189 -4.86 5.69 9.62
CA THR A 189 -3.96 4.67 9.06
C THR A 189 -2.81 5.23 8.22
N PRO A 190 -2.98 6.23 7.33
CA PRO A 190 -1.87 6.79 6.55
C PRO A 190 -0.78 7.48 7.39
N TYR A 191 -1.09 7.90 8.60
CA TYR A 191 -0.21 8.66 9.50
C TYR A 191 0.43 7.81 10.59
N LEU A 192 0.14 6.52 10.61
CA LEU A 192 0.56 5.59 11.64
C LEU A 192 1.57 4.57 11.11
N THR A 193 2.41 4.08 12.00
CA THR A 193 3.34 2.97 11.77
C THR A 193 3.47 2.12 13.03
N VAL A 194 4.12 0.96 12.88
CA VAL A 194 4.53 0.07 13.99
C VAL A 194 6.00 -0.33 13.86
N TYR A 195 6.73 0.28 12.92
CA TYR A 195 8.04 -0.18 12.48
C TYR A 195 9.19 0.75 12.86
N SER A 196 8.94 2.02 13.24
CA SER A 196 10.01 2.95 13.56
C SER A 196 10.69 2.63 14.89
N GLY A 197 9.95 2.08 15.85
CA GLY A 197 10.39 1.82 17.22
C GLY A 197 10.68 3.09 18.01
N GLN A 198 10.28 4.27 17.51
CA GLN A 198 10.60 5.57 18.08
C GLN A 198 9.35 6.37 18.44
N GLY A 199 9.35 7.00 19.60
CA GLY A 199 8.26 7.90 20.04
C GLY A 199 8.34 9.30 19.42
N GLN A 200 9.39 9.60 18.68
CA GLN A 200 9.63 10.87 17.99
C GLN A 200 9.12 10.82 16.57
N ILE A 201 8.85 12.00 16.00
CA ILE A 201 8.51 12.16 14.58
C ILE A 201 9.55 13.02 13.87
N ASN A 202 9.88 12.69 12.63
CA ASN A 202 10.75 13.50 11.79
C ASN A 202 9.96 14.66 11.18
N ILE A 203 10.20 15.88 11.68
CA ILE A 203 9.48 17.09 11.24
C ILE A 203 9.80 17.50 9.81
N LEU A 204 10.93 17.04 9.24
CA LEU A 204 11.30 17.33 7.86
C LEU A 204 10.44 16.57 6.87
N ASP A 205 9.98 15.37 7.22
CA ASP A 205 9.31 14.45 6.29
C ASP A 205 7.85 14.17 6.67
N ALA A 206 7.49 14.41 7.93
CA ALA A 206 6.14 14.14 8.43
C ALA A 206 5.06 14.96 7.69
N ALA A 207 3.90 14.34 7.49
CA ALA A 207 2.73 15.01 6.97
C ALA A 207 2.27 16.15 7.89
N PRO A 208 1.63 17.21 7.38
CA PRO A 208 1.13 18.30 8.21
C PRO A 208 0.26 17.85 9.36
N GLN A 209 -0.55 16.80 9.17
CA GLN A 209 -1.42 16.21 10.18
C GLN A 209 -0.62 15.59 11.35
N VAL A 210 0.52 14.98 11.04
CA VAL A 210 1.42 14.37 12.04
C VAL A 210 2.13 15.47 12.85
N ILE A 211 2.58 16.55 12.18
CA ILE A 211 3.19 17.70 12.87
C ILE A 211 2.15 18.42 13.73
N ALA A 212 0.92 18.58 13.22
CA ALA A 212 -0.18 19.19 13.96
C ALA A 212 -0.56 18.40 15.23
N ALA A 213 -0.27 17.10 15.28
CA ALA A 213 -0.52 16.24 16.43
C ALA A 213 0.44 16.49 17.61
N LEU A 214 1.54 17.19 17.38
CA LEU A 214 2.50 17.50 18.45
C LEU A 214 1.85 18.32 19.58
N PRO A 215 2.09 17.97 20.83
CA PRO A 215 1.59 18.74 21.97
C PRO A 215 2.00 20.22 21.87
N GLY A 216 1.06 21.12 22.11
CA GLY A 216 1.30 22.58 22.03
C GLY A 216 1.39 23.16 20.62
N MET A 217 1.21 22.33 19.57
CA MET A 217 1.18 22.81 18.20
C MET A 217 -0.07 23.69 17.98
N ASN A 218 0.13 24.81 17.31
CA ASN A 218 -0.95 25.69 16.88
C ASN A 218 -0.84 25.99 15.35
N PRO A 219 -1.91 26.47 14.72
CA PRO A 219 -1.90 26.68 13.26
C PRO A 219 -0.81 27.64 12.77
N GLY A 220 -0.45 28.66 13.56
CA GLY A 220 0.61 29.62 13.22
C GLY A 220 1.98 28.94 13.16
N LEU A 221 2.34 28.21 14.23
CA LEU A 221 3.60 27.48 14.32
C LEU A 221 3.69 26.36 13.26
N LEU A 222 2.59 25.62 13.03
CA LEU A 222 2.53 24.63 11.97
C LEU A 222 2.84 25.26 10.61
N ASN A 223 2.16 26.37 10.27
CA ASN A 223 2.41 27.06 9.02
C ASN A 223 3.86 27.55 8.90
N GLU A 224 4.44 28.10 9.96
CA GLU A 224 5.83 28.54 9.98
C GLU A 224 6.79 27.36 9.70
N ILE A 225 6.59 26.21 10.35
CA ILE A 225 7.39 25.01 10.12
C ILE A 225 7.27 24.57 8.65
N LEU A 226 6.06 24.51 8.10
CA LEU A 226 5.83 24.07 6.72
C LEU A 226 6.46 25.02 5.68
N VAL A 227 6.35 26.34 5.89
CA VAL A 227 6.97 27.35 5.02
C VAL A 227 8.49 27.25 5.06
N ARG A 228 9.09 27.21 6.25
CA ARG A 228 10.55 27.12 6.40
C ARG A 228 11.08 25.79 5.85
N ARG A 229 10.33 24.68 6.04
CA ARG A 229 10.65 23.39 5.46
C ARG A 229 10.71 23.45 3.93
N ALA A 230 9.77 24.14 3.30
CA ALA A 230 9.73 24.30 1.84
C ALA A 230 10.88 25.16 1.30
N GLN A 231 11.37 26.13 2.09
CA GLN A 231 12.44 27.05 1.70
C GLN A 231 13.85 26.49 1.85
N GLY A 232 14.06 25.36 2.48
CA GLY A 232 15.41 24.80 2.67
C GLY A 232 15.50 23.83 3.84
N GLY A 233 14.54 22.94 3.97
CA GLY A 233 14.29 22.08 5.14
C GLY A 233 15.53 21.44 5.76
N ARG A 234 16.40 20.81 4.97
CA ARG A 234 17.63 20.18 5.53
C ARG A 234 18.68 21.19 5.99
N GLN A 235 18.86 22.27 5.27
CA GLN A 235 19.86 23.30 5.63
C GLN A 235 19.47 24.04 6.91
N ASN A 236 18.18 24.10 7.23
CA ASN A 236 17.64 24.77 8.40
C ASN A 236 17.06 23.80 9.44
N ALA A 237 17.46 22.54 9.39
CA ALA A 237 16.86 21.44 10.15
C ALA A 237 16.89 21.70 11.67
N GLU A 238 18.03 22.10 12.21
CA GLU A 238 18.21 22.44 13.62
C GLU A 238 17.32 23.64 14.04
N GLN A 239 17.23 24.66 13.19
CA GLN A 239 16.37 25.82 13.44
C GLN A 239 14.89 25.43 13.44
N LEU A 240 14.49 24.53 12.54
CA LEU A 240 13.12 23.98 12.50
C LEU A 240 12.81 23.20 13.78
N LEU A 241 13.75 22.37 14.24
CA LEU A 241 13.58 21.61 15.47
C LEU A 241 13.49 22.55 16.70
N ALA A 242 14.28 23.62 16.72
CA ALA A 242 14.24 24.61 17.79
C ALA A 242 12.89 25.35 17.91
N LEU A 243 12.13 25.48 16.81
CA LEU A 243 10.78 26.08 16.83
C LEU A 243 9.79 25.29 17.70
N LEU A 244 10.02 23.98 17.91
CA LEU A 244 9.16 23.15 18.75
C LEU A 244 9.27 23.52 20.25
N GLY A 245 10.30 24.26 20.67
CA GLY A 245 10.46 24.67 22.07
C GLY A 245 10.42 23.50 23.05
N PRO A 246 9.51 23.50 24.03
CA PRO A 246 9.43 22.43 25.05
C PRO A 246 9.11 21.04 24.48
N THR A 247 8.50 20.96 23.29
CA THR A 247 8.13 19.70 22.62
C THR A 247 9.22 19.17 21.68
N GLN A 248 10.40 19.82 21.65
CA GLN A 248 11.54 19.39 20.85
C GLN A 248 11.94 17.93 21.08
N GLN A 249 11.71 17.40 22.29
CA GLN A 249 12.02 16.01 22.64
C GLN A 249 11.19 14.98 21.84
N ILE A 250 10.04 15.40 21.30
CA ILE A 250 9.13 14.54 20.52
C ILE A 250 9.40 14.70 19.02
N GLY A 251 10.12 15.76 18.63
CA GLY A 251 10.56 16.00 17.26
C GLY A 251 11.97 15.50 17.01
N THR A 252 12.28 15.17 15.77
CA THR A 252 13.63 14.87 15.28
C THR A 252 13.78 15.34 13.85
N ILE A 253 15.02 15.39 13.39
CA ILE A 253 15.40 15.67 11.99
C ILE A 253 16.07 14.45 11.34
N SER A 254 16.26 13.38 12.12
CA SER A 254 16.90 12.14 11.68
C SER A 254 15.87 11.13 11.17
N GLY A 255 16.28 10.30 10.24
CA GLY A 255 15.52 9.12 9.82
C GLY A 255 15.69 7.95 10.79
N SER A 256 14.87 6.92 10.63
CA SER A 256 15.02 5.62 11.27
C SER A 256 15.61 4.59 10.30
N LYS A 257 16.01 3.44 10.84
CA LYS A 257 16.39 2.27 10.04
C LYS A 257 15.21 1.62 9.32
N ALA A 258 13.97 1.91 9.76
CA ALA A 258 12.77 1.48 9.07
C ALA A 258 12.42 2.49 7.98
N VAL A 259 12.35 2.01 6.75
CA VAL A 259 12.11 2.84 5.56
C VAL A 259 11.00 2.22 4.72
N ARG A 260 10.04 3.04 4.34
CA ARG A 260 8.98 2.67 3.40
C ARG A 260 9.41 3.04 2.00
N VAL A 261 9.38 2.08 1.11
CA VAL A 261 9.62 2.24 -0.33
C VAL A 261 8.29 2.04 -1.04
N THR A 262 7.87 3.02 -1.82
CA THR A 262 6.70 2.93 -2.68
C THR A 262 7.19 2.95 -4.13
N SER A 263 6.88 1.92 -4.89
CA SER A 263 7.18 1.84 -6.33
C SER A 263 5.90 1.87 -7.14
N ARG A 264 5.87 2.72 -8.18
CA ARG A 264 4.80 2.79 -9.18
C ARG A 264 5.39 2.34 -10.50
N ILE A 265 4.92 1.22 -11.00
CA ILE A 265 5.40 0.55 -12.19
C ILE A 265 4.34 0.69 -13.27
N VAL A 266 4.74 1.16 -14.45
CA VAL A 266 3.87 1.28 -15.62
C VAL A 266 4.52 0.51 -16.76
N PHE A 267 3.89 -0.56 -17.18
CA PHE A 267 4.31 -1.38 -18.30
C PHE A 267 3.90 -0.76 -19.65
N ASP A 268 4.63 -1.07 -20.69
CA ASP A 268 4.28 -0.63 -22.08
C ASP A 268 2.93 -1.21 -22.55
N SER A 269 2.47 -2.32 -21.95
CA SER A 269 1.12 -2.88 -22.12
C SER A 269 0.01 -1.97 -21.58
N GLY A 270 0.35 -0.97 -20.75
CA GLY A 270 -0.58 -0.11 -20.02
C GLY A 270 -0.95 -0.61 -18.63
N GLN A 271 -0.53 -1.81 -18.25
CA GLN A 271 -0.72 -2.31 -16.88
C GLN A 271 0.09 -1.47 -15.89
N ARG A 272 -0.50 -1.27 -14.71
CA ARG A 272 0.10 -0.52 -13.62
C ARG A 272 0.11 -1.37 -12.36
N VAL A 273 1.20 -1.28 -11.61
CA VAL A 273 1.34 -1.93 -10.32
C VAL A 273 1.92 -0.92 -9.35
N THR A 274 1.30 -0.79 -8.18
CA THR A 274 1.86 -0.01 -7.08
C THR A 274 2.19 -0.97 -5.95
N SER A 275 3.46 -0.97 -5.53
CA SER A 275 3.92 -1.77 -4.40
C SER A 275 4.41 -0.85 -3.29
N GLU A 276 4.03 -1.18 -2.06
CA GLU A 276 4.50 -0.53 -0.85
C GLU A 276 5.21 -1.55 0.04
N VAL A 277 6.47 -1.32 0.31
CA VAL A 277 7.33 -2.23 1.09
C VAL A 277 7.97 -1.46 2.22
N VAL A 278 7.88 -1.98 3.45
CA VAL A 278 8.67 -1.47 4.56
C VAL A 278 9.85 -2.39 4.80
N ILE A 279 11.04 -1.82 4.78
CA ILE A 279 12.29 -2.51 5.07
C ILE A 279 12.90 -1.98 6.36
N PHE A 280 13.64 -2.82 7.05
CA PHE A 280 14.48 -2.44 8.19
C PHE A 280 15.94 -2.65 7.82
N ILE A 281 16.72 -1.56 7.84
CA ILE A 281 18.16 -1.57 7.50
C ILE A 281 18.92 -2.17 8.68
N LEU A 282 19.75 -3.18 8.40
CA LEU A 282 20.53 -3.90 9.40
C LEU A 282 21.98 -3.37 9.47
N ASP A 283 22.53 -3.34 10.66
CA ASP A 283 23.97 -3.13 10.83
C ASP A 283 24.66 -4.49 10.85
N GLY A 284 25.51 -4.78 9.89
CA GLY A 284 26.26 -6.04 9.90
C GLY A 284 26.78 -6.49 8.55
N SER A 285 27.56 -7.56 8.54
CA SER A 285 28.26 -8.11 7.38
C SER A 285 27.46 -9.18 6.61
N GLY A 286 26.16 -9.32 6.89
CA GLY A 286 25.32 -10.33 6.26
C GLY A 286 24.22 -9.70 5.41
N GLU A 287 22.97 -9.86 5.84
CA GLU A 287 21.84 -9.20 5.20
C GLU A 287 21.92 -7.69 5.41
N VAL A 288 21.71 -6.91 4.35
CA VAL A 288 21.74 -5.44 4.41
C VAL A 288 20.41 -4.90 4.97
N TYR A 289 19.33 -5.58 4.70
CA TYR A 289 17.99 -5.21 5.15
C TYR A 289 17.09 -6.42 5.35
N ARG A 290 15.99 -6.21 6.07
CA ARG A 290 14.90 -7.18 6.23
C ARG A 290 13.59 -6.56 5.78
N ILE A 291 12.80 -7.29 5.01
CA ILE A 291 11.45 -6.88 4.64
C ILE A 291 10.53 -7.12 5.85
N MET A 292 9.86 -6.05 6.30
CA MET A 292 8.91 -6.09 7.41
C MET A 292 7.48 -6.30 6.93
N THR A 293 7.12 -5.69 5.79
CA THR A 293 5.83 -5.87 5.13
C THR A 293 5.96 -5.57 3.65
N TRP A 294 5.11 -6.22 2.85
CA TRP A 294 5.00 -6.04 1.40
C TRP A 294 3.53 -6.02 1.04
N ARG A 295 3.11 -4.99 0.34
CA ARG A 295 1.74 -4.84 -0.17
C ARG A 295 1.80 -4.42 -1.63
N ASP A 296 1.06 -5.14 -2.45
CA ASP A 296 0.86 -4.80 -3.86
C ASP A 296 -0.59 -4.37 -4.04
N ASP A 297 -0.79 -3.17 -4.56
CA ASP A 297 -2.06 -2.69 -5.05
C ASP A 297 -2.10 -2.86 -6.57
N LEU A 298 -2.96 -3.77 -7.02
CA LEU A 298 -3.23 -3.99 -8.44
C LEU A 298 -4.35 -3.07 -8.98
N ASP A 299 -4.79 -2.10 -8.18
CA ASP A 299 -5.91 -1.23 -8.51
C ASP A 299 -5.49 -0.05 -9.39
N ASP A 300 -5.81 -0.19 -10.64
CA ASP A 300 -5.62 0.74 -11.74
C ASP A 300 -6.72 1.79 -11.92
N ALA A 301 -7.34 2.26 -10.87
CA ALA A 301 -8.16 3.45 -11.01
C ALA A 301 -7.29 4.70 -10.82
N PRO A 302 -7.09 5.55 -11.84
CA PRO A 302 -6.46 6.85 -11.65
C PRO A 302 -7.20 7.59 -10.54
N ALA A 303 -6.44 8.27 -9.66
CA ALA A 303 -6.96 8.96 -8.47
C ALA A 303 -8.15 9.91 -8.75
N ASP A 304 -8.33 10.32 -10.00
CA ASP A 304 -9.42 11.17 -10.49
C ASP A 304 -10.78 10.45 -10.59
N GLN A 305 -10.82 9.11 -10.59
CA GLN A 305 -12.08 8.35 -10.62
C GLN A 305 -12.60 7.98 -9.21
N ARG A 306 -11.75 7.94 -8.19
CA ARG A 306 -12.19 7.66 -6.80
C ARG A 306 -13.10 8.76 -6.25
N ASN A 307 -12.92 10.01 -6.69
CA ASN A 307 -13.76 11.15 -6.27
C ASN A 307 -15.12 11.23 -6.97
N ARG A 308 -15.37 10.46 -8.04
CA ARG A 308 -16.66 10.47 -8.75
C ARG A 308 -17.67 9.44 -8.26
N ILE A 309 -17.25 8.46 -7.46
CA ILE A 309 -18.15 7.39 -6.97
C ILE A 309 -18.85 7.78 -5.65
N VAL A 310 -18.34 8.80 -4.94
CA VAL A 310 -18.91 9.26 -3.64
C VAL A 310 -20.00 10.33 -3.81
N THR A 311 -20.31 10.74 -5.04
CA THR A 311 -21.36 11.76 -5.33
C THR A 311 -22.49 11.24 -6.22
N ARG A 312 -22.99 10.01 -5.95
CA ARG A 312 -24.29 9.57 -6.46
C ARG A 312 -25.11 8.87 -5.37
#